data_77cc9e3abc75c412b394c2d17e1773d2
#
_entry.id   77cc9e3abc75c412b394c2d17e1773d2
#
_cell.length_a   1.000
_cell.length_b   1.000
_cell.length_c   1.000
_cell.angle_alpha   90.00
_cell.angle_beta   90.00
_cell.angle_gamma   90.00
#
_symmetry.space_group_name_H-M   'P 1'
#
loop_
_entity.id
_entity.type
_entity.pdbx_description
1 polymer ?
#
loop_
_entity_poly.entity_id
_entity_poly.type
_entity_poly.pdbx_seq_one_letter_code
_entity_poly.pdbx_strand_id
1 'polypeptide(L)'
;MFGGFRFSSYWKVMALVITVSFIMVIVTACGQKAPSEQESKTSEAPFYENKTITMIVATKAGGGYDTYARLVSRYMEKYLPGSTIIIKNVDGAGHIIGCNEIYNAEPDGLTFGSFNKGLITGQISGFEGIKFDLAKMSWMGSMTTEARVFVVSPKSPFKTIDDVMNSGKEVLMASAGVGSSSHTDTLMVAEILGIDNFKLVTGYKGNEADMAMMRGELHGQIGSFTSMKPLISNGDAIPILMINNKRVDEYADVPNIFEITPEKTKPLANFMVSQGLITRPFAGPPDIPQDRLDILREAFEKSCKDPDLLADAEKMDLTIELITGEEVEQLVKDALNQPPELIELIKELTKEE
;
A
#
# COMPACT_ATOMS: atom_id res chain seq x y z
N MET A 1 -56.03 -58.13 68.94
CA MET A 1 -54.64 -58.32 69.38
C MET A 1 -53.77 -58.45 68.21
N PHE A 2 -53.09 -57.42 67.77
CA PHE A 2 -52.23 -57.46 66.57
C PHE A 2 -50.80 -57.41 67.02
N GLY A 3 -50.07 -58.49 66.76
CA GLY A 3 -48.64 -58.64 67.06
C GLY A 3 -47.79 -57.97 65.93
N GLY A 4 -47.02 -56.99 66.34
CA GLY A 4 -46.08 -56.26 65.40
C GLY A 4 -44.90 -57.11 65.04
N PHE A 5 -44.67 -57.30 63.74
CA PHE A 5 -43.47 -57.92 63.20
C PHE A 5 -42.33 -56.91 63.27
N ARG A 6 -41.30 -57.20 64.07
CA ARG A 6 -40.06 -56.47 64.10
C ARG A 6 -39.16 -56.98 62.92
N PHE A 7 -38.99 -56.13 61.92
CA PHE A 7 -38.04 -56.41 60.86
C PHE A 7 -36.62 -56.44 61.44
N SER A 8 -35.96 -57.60 61.22
CA SER A 8 -34.60 -57.87 61.67
C SER A 8 -33.60 -56.86 61.08
N SER A 9 -32.67 -56.41 61.95
CA SER A 9 -31.59 -55.49 61.63
C SER A 9 -30.72 -55.96 60.41
N TYR A 10 -30.71 -57.24 60.12
CA TYR A 10 -29.98 -57.84 59.01
C TYR A 10 -30.51 -57.42 57.62
N TRP A 11 -31.81 -57.18 57.46
CA TRP A 11 -32.37 -56.78 56.16
C TRP A 11 -32.00 -55.35 55.80
N LYS A 12 -31.84 -54.50 56.79
CA LYS A 12 -31.39 -53.11 56.55
C LYS A 12 -29.92 -53.09 56.11
N VAL A 13 -29.07 -53.96 56.65
CA VAL A 13 -27.67 -54.07 56.26
C VAL A 13 -27.53 -54.69 54.87
N MET A 14 -28.35 -55.72 54.55
CA MET A 14 -28.35 -56.38 53.25
C MET A 14 -28.89 -55.45 52.14
N ALA A 15 -29.91 -54.61 52.43
CA ALA A 15 -30.37 -53.60 51.49
C ALA A 15 -29.33 -52.52 51.26
N LEU A 16 -28.57 -52.10 52.27
CA LEU A 16 -27.52 -51.14 52.16
C LEU A 16 -26.31 -51.65 51.32
N VAL A 17 -25.95 -52.92 51.49
CA VAL A 17 -24.87 -53.55 50.72
C VAL A 17 -25.23 -53.72 49.22
N ILE A 18 -26.46 -54.06 48.91
CA ILE A 18 -26.96 -54.18 47.53
C ILE A 18 -27.01 -52.80 46.85
N THR A 19 -27.41 -51.75 47.57
CA THR A 19 -27.45 -50.38 47.03
C THR A 19 -26.05 -49.81 46.76
N VAL A 20 -25.09 -50.05 47.65
CA VAL A 20 -23.70 -49.63 47.49
C VAL A 20 -23.03 -50.40 46.33
N SER A 21 -23.30 -51.74 46.19
CA SER A 21 -22.77 -52.49 45.07
C SER A 21 -23.34 -52.04 43.72
N PHE A 22 -24.63 -51.64 43.64
CA PHE A 22 -25.22 -51.12 42.41
C PHE A 22 -24.70 -49.73 42.02
N ILE A 23 -24.41 -48.89 43.01
CA ILE A 23 -23.79 -47.56 42.78
C ILE A 23 -22.33 -47.71 42.31
N MET A 24 -21.58 -48.71 42.82
CA MET A 24 -20.21 -48.97 42.40
C MET A 24 -20.08 -49.50 40.94
N VAL A 25 -21.09 -50.23 40.46
CA VAL A 25 -21.13 -50.73 39.05
C VAL A 25 -21.47 -49.59 38.08
N ILE A 26 -22.27 -48.57 38.50
CA ILE A 26 -22.58 -47.41 37.66
C ILE A 26 -21.38 -46.46 37.51
N VAL A 27 -20.55 -46.31 38.55
CA VAL A 27 -19.33 -45.43 38.48
C VAL A 27 -18.22 -46.06 37.67
N THR A 28 -18.14 -47.41 37.52
CA THR A 28 -17.13 -48.05 36.69
C THR A 28 -17.52 -48.11 35.20
N ALA A 29 -18.80 -47.86 34.86
CA ALA A 29 -19.26 -47.82 33.45
C ALA A 29 -19.14 -46.44 32.79
N CYS A 30 -18.85 -45.37 33.57
CA CYS A 30 -18.65 -44.02 33.04
C CYS A 30 -17.14 -43.65 32.83
N GLY A 31 -16.24 -44.62 32.87
CA GLY A 31 -14.80 -44.44 32.70
C GLY A 31 -14.26 -44.85 31.33
N GLN A 32 -15.07 -45.27 30.39
CA GLN A 32 -14.67 -45.35 28.98
C GLN A 32 -14.81 -43.96 28.40
N LYS A 33 -13.70 -43.22 28.32
CA LYS A 33 -13.56 -42.13 27.32
C LYS A 33 -14.04 -42.76 26.01
N ALA A 34 -15.15 -42.24 25.49
CA ALA A 34 -15.43 -42.34 24.06
C ALA A 34 -14.11 -41.96 23.33
N PRO A 35 -13.74 -42.65 22.26
CA PRO A 35 -12.70 -42.15 21.41
C PRO A 35 -13.08 -40.70 21.16
N SER A 36 -12.24 -39.75 21.58
CA SER A 36 -12.33 -38.40 21.04
C SER A 36 -12.38 -38.65 19.54
N GLU A 37 -13.48 -38.31 18.90
CA GLU A 37 -13.41 -37.89 17.52
C GLU A 37 -12.34 -36.84 17.53
N GLN A 38 -11.09 -37.25 17.27
CA GLN A 38 -10.19 -36.38 16.60
C GLN A 38 -10.99 -36.01 15.34
N GLU A 39 -11.61 -34.82 15.36
CA GLU A 39 -11.82 -34.11 14.12
C GLU A 39 -10.47 -34.24 13.41
N SER A 40 -10.43 -35.18 12.50
CA SER A 40 -9.48 -35.18 11.43
C SER A 40 -9.76 -33.82 10.80
N LYS A 41 -9.01 -32.79 11.23
CA LYS A 41 -8.72 -31.66 10.36
C LYS A 41 -8.08 -32.37 9.17
N THR A 42 -8.90 -32.74 8.22
CA THR A 42 -8.50 -32.87 6.83
C THR A 42 -7.77 -31.56 6.61
N SER A 43 -6.46 -31.62 6.60
CA SER A 43 -5.62 -30.55 6.12
C SER A 43 -6.03 -30.40 4.66
N GLU A 44 -7.08 -29.60 4.41
CA GLU A 44 -7.34 -29.14 3.07
C GLU A 44 -6.03 -28.52 2.62
N ALA A 45 -5.53 -28.96 1.48
CA ALA A 45 -4.33 -28.40 0.89
C ALA A 45 -4.48 -26.87 0.91
N PRO A 46 -3.44 -26.11 1.28
CA PRO A 46 -3.55 -24.66 1.34
C PRO A 46 -4.18 -24.14 0.04
N PHE A 47 -5.15 -23.24 0.13
CA PHE A 47 -5.94 -22.78 -1.04
C PHE A 47 -5.05 -22.45 -2.25
N TYR A 48 -3.87 -21.89 -2.01
CA TYR A 48 -2.94 -21.46 -3.05
C TYR A 48 -2.06 -22.57 -3.63
N GLU A 49 -2.09 -23.80 -3.07
CA GLU A 49 -1.29 -24.90 -3.59
C GLU A 49 -1.73 -25.28 -5.01
N ASN A 50 -0.76 -25.36 -5.94
CA ASN A 50 -0.96 -25.62 -7.36
C ASN A 50 -1.83 -24.55 -8.08
N LYS A 51 -1.93 -23.34 -7.54
CA LYS A 51 -2.63 -22.23 -8.19
C LYS A 51 -1.67 -21.31 -8.92
N THR A 52 -2.15 -20.76 -10.03
CA THR A 52 -1.50 -19.63 -10.69
C THR A 52 -2.19 -18.34 -10.27
N ILE A 53 -1.41 -17.43 -9.73
CA ILE A 53 -1.84 -16.11 -9.30
C ILE A 53 -1.39 -15.11 -10.36
N THR A 54 -2.28 -14.23 -10.79
CA THR A 54 -1.95 -13.13 -11.72
C THR A 54 -1.68 -11.85 -10.94
N MET A 55 -0.46 -11.33 -11.02
CA MET A 55 -0.10 -10.02 -10.48
C MET A 55 -0.11 -9.00 -11.62
N ILE A 56 -1.13 -8.15 -11.65
CA ILE A 56 -1.25 -7.07 -12.64
C ILE A 56 -0.37 -5.90 -12.21
N VAL A 57 0.49 -5.43 -13.10
CA VAL A 57 1.27 -4.21 -12.92
C VAL A 57 0.73 -3.18 -13.89
N ALA A 58 0.10 -2.12 -13.35
CA ALA A 58 -0.63 -1.12 -14.13
C ALA A 58 0.28 -0.16 -14.93
N THR A 59 1.40 -0.65 -15.44
CA THR A 59 2.38 0.12 -16.24
C THR A 59 3.16 -0.79 -17.17
N LYS A 60 3.98 -0.19 -18.04
CA LYS A 60 4.93 -0.92 -18.89
C LYS A 60 5.98 -1.64 -18.05
N ALA A 61 6.50 -2.74 -18.62
CA ALA A 61 7.62 -3.46 -18.03
C ALA A 61 8.87 -2.57 -17.93
N GLY A 62 9.69 -2.80 -16.89
CA GLY A 62 10.99 -2.16 -16.68
C GLY A 62 10.93 -0.84 -15.88
N GLY A 63 9.74 -0.36 -15.49
CA GLY A 63 9.60 0.78 -14.57
C GLY A 63 9.62 0.37 -13.10
N GLY A 64 9.69 1.36 -12.19
CA GLY A 64 9.80 1.09 -10.76
C GLY A 64 8.68 0.19 -10.19
N TYR A 65 7.43 0.35 -10.62
CA TYR A 65 6.32 -0.53 -10.22
C TYR A 65 6.55 -1.98 -10.66
N ASP A 66 7.05 -2.19 -11.89
CA ASP A 66 7.34 -3.53 -12.42
C ASP A 66 8.52 -4.17 -11.68
N THR A 67 9.55 -3.38 -11.36
CA THR A 67 10.74 -3.84 -10.62
C THR A 67 10.36 -4.34 -9.22
N TYR A 68 9.58 -3.54 -8.45
CA TYR A 68 9.11 -3.94 -7.13
C TYR A 68 8.16 -5.14 -7.19
N ALA A 69 7.26 -5.19 -8.17
CA ALA A 69 6.34 -6.31 -8.36
C ALA A 69 7.09 -7.62 -8.65
N ARG A 70 8.10 -7.59 -9.52
CA ARG A 70 8.94 -8.78 -9.83
C ARG A 70 9.81 -9.19 -8.65
N LEU A 71 10.27 -8.23 -7.86
CA LEU A 71 11.02 -8.54 -6.65
C LEU A 71 10.11 -9.28 -5.65
N VAL A 72 8.98 -8.69 -5.26
CA VAL A 72 8.12 -9.28 -4.23
C VAL A 72 7.49 -10.59 -4.68
N SER A 73 7.10 -10.75 -5.96
CA SER A 73 6.47 -11.97 -6.46
C SER A 73 7.33 -13.22 -6.25
N ARG A 74 8.65 -13.12 -6.52
CA ARG A 74 9.59 -14.24 -6.31
C ARG A 74 9.65 -14.70 -4.85
N TYR A 75 9.51 -13.77 -3.91
CA TYR A 75 9.56 -14.10 -2.49
C TYR A 75 8.19 -14.51 -1.94
N MET A 76 7.09 -13.97 -2.50
CA MET A 76 5.75 -14.43 -2.13
C MET A 76 5.51 -15.90 -2.47
N GLU A 77 6.06 -16.41 -3.57
CA GLU A 77 6.00 -17.84 -3.92
C GLU A 77 6.63 -18.73 -2.83
N LYS A 78 7.68 -18.25 -2.13
CA LYS A 78 8.29 -18.93 -0.98
C LYS A 78 7.31 -19.11 0.19
N TYR A 79 6.39 -18.13 0.37
CA TYR A 79 5.41 -18.12 1.44
C TYR A 79 4.00 -18.57 1.00
N LEU A 80 3.85 -18.89 -0.28
CA LEU A 80 2.66 -19.52 -0.89
C LEU A 80 3.07 -20.82 -1.57
N PRO A 81 3.45 -21.86 -0.80
CA PRO A 81 4.09 -23.05 -1.35
C PRO A 81 3.20 -23.75 -2.39
N GLY A 82 3.82 -24.09 -3.52
CA GLY A 82 3.14 -24.73 -4.65
C GLY A 82 2.39 -23.76 -5.57
N SER A 83 2.32 -22.46 -5.25
CA SER A 83 1.75 -21.47 -6.17
C SER A 83 2.79 -20.97 -7.19
N THR A 84 2.29 -20.35 -8.25
CA THR A 84 3.11 -19.61 -9.23
C THR A 84 2.50 -18.23 -9.42
N ILE A 85 3.32 -17.18 -9.34
CA ILE A 85 2.88 -15.79 -9.57
C ILE A 85 3.38 -15.33 -10.93
N ILE A 86 2.44 -15.03 -11.84
CA ILE A 86 2.75 -14.47 -13.16
C ILE A 86 2.51 -12.96 -13.17
N ILE A 87 3.46 -12.23 -13.75
CA ILE A 87 3.34 -10.77 -13.91
C ILE A 87 2.66 -10.45 -15.23
N LYS A 88 1.59 -9.63 -15.17
CA LYS A 88 0.90 -9.08 -16.34
C LYS A 88 0.99 -7.56 -16.33
N ASN A 89 1.76 -6.99 -17.26
CA ASN A 89 1.82 -5.54 -17.42
C ASN A 89 0.60 -5.04 -18.22
N VAL A 90 -0.12 -4.06 -17.66
CA VAL A 90 -1.30 -3.43 -18.29
C VAL A 90 -1.12 -1.91 -18.21
N ASP A 91 -0.56 -1.34 -19.26
CA ASP A 91 -0.28 0.10 -19.34
C ASP A 91 -1.47 0.89 -19.90
N GLY A 92 -1.59 2.14 -19.51
CA GLY A 92 -2.49 3.12 -20.14
C GLY A 92 -3.24 4.02 -19.16
N ALA A 93 -3.58 5.21 -19.65
CA ALA A 93 -4.33 6.24 -18.94
C ALA A 93 -3.82 6.48 -17.50
N GLY A 94 -2.50 6.68 -17.31
CA GLY A 94 -1.94 6.98 -15.99
C GLY A 94 -2.20 5.89 -14.93
N HIS A 95 -2.18 4.61 -15.31
CA HIS A 95 -2.50 3.42 -14.53
C HIS A 95 -4.01 3.10 -14.37
N ILE A 96 -4.92 3.92 -14.87
CA ILE A 96 -6.37 3.72 -14.75
C ILE A 96 -6.81 2.38 -15.38
N ILE A 97 -6.27 2.03 -16.56
CA ILE A 97 -6.65 0.79 -17.26
C ILE A 97 -6.29 -0.44 -16.42
N GLY A 98 -5.07 -0.53 -15.94
CA GLY A 98 -4.62 -1.66 -15.13
C GLY A 98 -5.32 -1.72 -13.76
N CYS A 99 -5.58 -0.58 -13.12
CA CYS A 99 -6.32 -0.54 -11.86
C CYS A 99 -7.79 -0.96 -12.05
N ASN A 100 -8.44 -0.55 -13.13
CA ASN A 100 -9.78 -1.05 -13.48
C ASN A 100 -9.78 -2.57 -13.68
N GLU A 101 -8.76 -3.12 -14.31
CA GLU A 101 -8.65 -4.57 -14.51
C GLU A 101 -8.49 -5.32 -13.17
N ILE A 102 -7.67 -4.80 -12.26
CA ILE A 102 -7.54 -5.36 -10.90
C ILE A 102 -8.88 -5.29 -10.16
N TYR A 103 -9.54 -4.13 -10.18
CA TYR A 103 -10.78 -3.90 -9.44
C TYR A 103 -11.94 -4.79 -9.91
N ASN A 104 -12.01 -5.07 -11.22
CA ASN A 104 -13.07 -5.87 -11.83
C ASN A 104 -12.70 -7.36 -11.98
N ALA A 105 -11.57 -7.80 -11.42
CA ALA A 105 -11.21 -9.22 -11.40
C ALA A 105 -12.17 -10.02 -10.50
N GLU A 106 -12.21 -11.34 -10.69
CA GLU A 106 -12.96 -12.22 -9.79
C GLU A 106 -12.38 -12.13 -8.36
N PRO A 107 -13.21 -12.01 -7.32
CA PRO A 107 -12.74 -11.88 -5.95
C PRO A 107 -12.33 -13.22 -5.32
N ASP A 108 -11.67 -14.07 -6.09
CA ASP A 108 -11.26 -15.40 -5.67
C ASP A 108 -9.87 -15.46 -4.99
N GLY A 109 -9.17 -14.31 -4.96
CA GLY A 109 -7.81 -14.19 -4.43
C GLY A 109 -6.72 -14.60 -5.41
N LEU A 110 -7.03 -14.94 -6.67
CA LEU A 110 -6.04 -15.33 -7.67
C LEU A 110 -5.60 -14.17 -8.58
N THR A 111 -6.15 -12.98 -8.39
CA THR A 111 -5.73 -11.75 -9.08
C THR A 111 -5.55 -10.62 -8.11
N PHE A 112 -4.40 -9.98 -8.15
CA PHE A 112 -4.12 -8.73 -7.46
C PHE A 112 -3.09 -7.93 -8.26
N GLY A 113 -2.73 -6.72 -7.81
CA GLY A 113 -1.74 -5.97 -8.57
C GLY A 113 -1.26 -4.71 -7.89
N SER A 114 -0.44 -3.96 -8.62
CA SER A 114 0.18 -2.71 -8.18
C SER A 114 -0.06 -1.58 -9.17
N PHE A 115 -0.30 -0.40 -8.64
CA PHE A 115 -0.64 0.81 -9.40
C PHE A 115 -0.14 2.09 -8.72
N ASN A 116 -0.28 3.22 -9.40
CA ASN A 116 0.20 4.51 -8.88
C ASN A 116 -0.72 5.05 -7.78
N LYS A 117 -0.12 5.52 -6.68
CA LYS A 117 -0.82 6.23 -5.60
C LYS A 117 -1.60 7.46 -6.08
N GLY A 118 -1.19 8.09 -7.19
CA GLY A 118 -1.87 9.23 -7.80
C GLY A 118 -3.32 8.94 -8.20
N LEU A 119 -3.73 7.67 -8.28
CA LEU A 119 -5.12 7.28 -8.50
C LEU A 119 -6.04 7.66 -7.33
N ILE A 120 -5.50 7.91 -6.12
CA ILE A 120 -6.28 8.48 -4.99
C ILE A 120 -6.76 9.88 -5.38
N THR A 121 -5.83 10.73 -5.82
CA THR A 121 -6.18 12.07 -6.34
C THR A 121 -7.08 11.97 -7.56
N GLY A 122 -6.81 11.03 -8.47
CA GLY A 122 -7.65 10.79 -9.65
C GLY A 122 -9.09 10.43 -9.30
N GLN A 123 -9.31 9.59 -8.28
CA GLN A 123 -10.66 9.24 -7.81
C GLN A 123 -11.37 10.46 -7.18
N ILE A 124 -10.67 11.25 -6.35
CA ILE A 124 -11.21 12.48 -5.77
C ILE A 124 -11.62 13.46 -6.87
N SER A 125 -10.77 13.62 -7.89
CA SER A 125 -10.97 14.57 -8.99
C SER A 125 -11.96 14.08 -10.05
N GLY A 126 -12.35 12.80 -10.00
CA GLY A 126 -13.28 12.22 -10.98
C GLY A 126 -12.67 12.06 -12.37
N PHE A 127 -11.39 11.66 -12.47
CA PHE A 127 -10.72 11.47 -13.76
C PHE A 127 -11.51 10.50 -14.65
N GLU A 128 -11.56 10.83 -15.93
CA GLU A 128 -12.29 10.03 -16.91
C GLU A 128 -11.75 8.60 -16.98
N GLY A 129 -12.64 7.64 -17.13
CA GLY A 129 -12.30 6.23 -17.26
C GLY A 129 -12.08 5.48 -15.95
N ILE A 130 -12.12 6.14 -14.79
CA ILE A 130 -12.08 5.47 -13.49
C ILE A 130 -13.38 4.68 -13.25
N LYS A 131 -13.25 3.37 -13.02
CA LYS A 131 -14.35 2.43 -12.71
C LYS A 131 -14.13 1.67 -11.41
N PHE A 132 -13.12 2.07 -10.65
CA PHE A 132 -12.78 1.49 -9.35
C PHE A 132 -13.21 2.43 -8.21
N ASP A 133 -13.31 1.85 -7.02
CA ASP A 133 -13.40 2.55 -5.75
C ASP A 133 -12.28 2.03 -4.85
N LEU A 134 -11.24 2.83 -4.66
CA LEU A 134 -10.07 2.44 -3.88
C LEU A 134 -10.40 2.13 -2.42
N ALA A 135 -11.47 2.74 -1.87
CA ALA A 135 -11.92 2.46 -0.50
C ALA A 135 -12.47 1.04 -0.32
N LYS A 136 -12.80 0.36 -1.43
CA LYS A 136 -13.38 -1.01 -1.40
C LYS A 136 -12.39 -2.10 -1.78
N MET A 137 -11.19 -1.74 -2.27
CA MET A 137 -10.20 -2.74 -2.67
C MET A 137 -9.70 -3.55 -1.47
N SER A 138 -9.31 -4.79 -1.73
CA SER A 138 -8.68 -5.68 -0.75
C SER A 138 -7.18 -5.38 -0.70
N TRP A 139 -6.75 -4.53 0.23
CA TRP A 139 -5.37 -4.08 0.35
C TRP A 139 -4.47 -5.14 0.98
N MET A 140 -3.32 -5.40 0.34
CA MET A 140 -2.28 -6.33 0.84
C MET A 140 -1.17 -5.61 1.57
N GLY A 141 -0.84 -4.39 1.15
CA GLY A 141 0.20 -3.57 1.73
C GLY A 141 0.86 -2.63 0.73
N SER A 142 1.90 -1.94 1.18
CA SER A 142 2.79 -1.14 0.34
C SER A 142 4.24 -1.51 0.66
N MET A 143 5.10 -1.59 -0.36
CA MET A 143 6.50 -2.02 -0.18
C MET A 143 7.42 -0.91 0.31
N THR A 144 7.02 0.36 0.16
CA THR A 144 7.89 1.48 0.53
C THR A 144 7.08 2.73 0.82
N THR A 145 7.62 3.56 1.68
CA THR A 145 7.26 4.97 1.81
C THR A 145 8.27 5.79 1.00
N GLU A 146 7.88 6.95 0.53
CA GLU A 146 8.75 7.72 -0.32
C GLU A 146 8.52 9.22 -0.15
N ALA A 147 9.59 9.92 0.22
CA ALA A 147 9.65 11.36 0.14
C ALA A 147 9.56 11.81 -1.32
N ARG A 148 8.97 12.98 -1.53
CA ARG A 148 9.09 13.70 -2.79
C ARG A 148 10.13 14.79 -2.62
N VAL A 149 10.76 15.17 -3.72
CA VAL A 149 11.74 16.25 -3.74
C VAL A 149 11.51 17.14 -4.96
N PHE A 150 11.57 18.45 -4.75
CA PHE A 150 11.66 19.40 -5.83
C PHE A 150 13.13 19.63 -6.11
N VAL A 151 13.54 19.28 -7.31
CA VAL A 151 14.90 19.51 -7.81
C VAL A 151 14.90 20.49 -8.96
N VAL A 152 15.99 21.27 -9.05
CA VAL A 152 16.22 22.17 -10.18
C VAL A 152 17.51 21.80 -10.91
N SER A 153 17.56 22.16 -12.18
CA SER A 153 18.78 22.03 -13.00
C SER A 153 19.89 22.92 -12.45
N PRO A 154 21.15 22.45 -12.40
CA PRO A 154 22.30 23.32 -12.15
C PRO A 154 22.42 24.48 -13.17
N LYS A 155 21.82 24.34 -14.35
CA LYS A 155 21.75 25.39 -15.40
C LYS A 155 20.58 26.35 -15.22
N SER A 156 19.62 26.01 -14.33
CA SER A 156 18.50 26.89 -13.99
C SER A 156 19.01 28.17 -13.30
N PRO A 157 18.34 29.32 -13.49
CA PRO A 157 18.62 30.53 -12.71
C PRO A 157 18.21 30.40 -11.23
N PHE A 158 17.41 29.39 -10.89
CA PHE A 158 16.89 29.12 -9.54
C PHE A 158 17.82 28.12 -8.83
N LYS A 159 18.18 28.39 -7.57
CA LYS A 159 19.05 27.53 -6.76
C LYS A 159 18.44 27.17 -5.41
N THR A 160 17.43 27.91 -5.00
CA THR A 160 16.68 27.73 -3.74
C THR A 160 15.19 27.81 -4.01
N ILE A 161 14.39 27.35 -3.06
CA ILE A 161 12.94 27.53 -3.14
C ILE A 161 12.54 29.01 -3.10
N ASP A 162 13.27 29.82 -2.36
CA ASP A 162 13.07 31.28 -2.28
C ASP A 162 13.30 31.96 -3.64
N ASP A 163 14.29 31.49 -4.42
CA ASP A 163 14.48 31.99 -5.79
C ASP A 163 13.26 31.73 -6.66
N VAL A 164 12.64 30.55 -6.52
CA VAL A 164 11.44 30.17 -7.26
C VAL A 164 10.24 31.03 -6.84
N MET A 165 10.01 31.13 -5.53
CA MET A 165 8.87 31.87 -4.96
C MET A 165 8.90 33.37 -5.26
N ASN A 166 10.10 33.99 -5.30
CA ASN A 166 10.25 35.43 -5.40
C ASN A 166 10.68 35.95 -6.79
N SER A 167 10.91 35.05 -7.76
CA SER A 167 11.51 35.45 -9.04
C SER A 167 10.57 36.25 -9.97
N GLY A 168 9.27 36.02 -9.91
CA GLY A 168 8.29 36.53 -10.88
C GLY A 168 8.54 36.06 -12.33
N LYS A 169 9.48 35.11 -12.56
CA LYS A 169 9.80 34.54 -13.87
C LYS A 169 9.19 33.17 -14.00
N GLU A 170 8.79 32.79 -15.23
CA GLU A 170 8.32 31.44 -15.53
C GLU A 170 9.33 30.38 -15.06
N VAL A 171 8.84 29.36 -14.34
CA VAL A 171 9.60 28.17 -13.95
C VAL A 171 9.10 26.99 -14.76
N LEU A 172 9.87 26.52 -15.73
CA LEU A 172 9.53 25.39 -16.59
C LEU A 172 9.68 24.08 -15.82
N MET A 173 8.55 23.43 -15.50
CA MET A 173 8.47 22.23 -14.70
C MET A 173 8.13 21.00 -15.55
N ALA A 174 8.92 19.94 -15.44
CA ALA A 174 8.63 18.68 -16.14
C ALA A 174 7.39 17.98 -15.56
N SER A 175 6.57 17.43 -16.45
CA SER A 175 5.44 16.58 -16.10
C SER A 175 5.30 15.42 -17.09
N ALA A 176 4.93 14.25 -16.59
CA ALA A 176 4.63 13.09 -17.44
C ALA A 176 3.25 13.22 -18.13
N GLY A 177 2.43 14.16 -17.70
CA GLY A 177 1.09 14.42 -18.22
C GLY A 177 0.04 14.43 -17.11
N VAL A 178 -1.16 14.85 -17.47
CA VAL A 178 -2.32 14.89 -16.56
C VAL A 178 -2.52 13.52 -15.90
N GLY A 179 -2.85 13.52 -14.61
CA GLY A 179 -3.03 12.29 -13.80
C GLY A 179 -1.74 11.66 -13.29
N SER A 180 -0.56 12.09 -13.75
CA SER A 180 0.70 11.63 -13.17
C SER A 180 1.01 12.32 -11.85
N SER A 181 1.74 11.63 -10.96
CA SER A 181 2.17 12.25 -9.70
C SER A 181 3.04 13.50 -9.92
N SER A 182 3.89 13.54 -10.98
CA SER A 182 4.69 14.72 -11.29
C SER A 182 3.83 15.93 -11.67
N HIS A 183 2.68 15.71 -12.29
CA HIS A 183 1.72 16.75 -12.63
C HIS A 183 1.00 17.25 -11.37
N THR A 184 0.33 16.35 -10.67
CA THR A 184 -0.47 16.69 -9.49
C THR A 184 0.37 17.25 -8.35
N ASP A 185 1.56 16.69 -8.09
CA ASP A 185 2.47 17.19 -7.05
C ASP A 185 2.95 18.61 -7.36
N THR A 186 3.22 18.93 -8.64
CA THR A 186 3.63 20.29 -9.04
C THR A 186 2.51 21.30 -8.81
N LEU A 187 1.27 20.98 -9.20
CA LEU A 187 0.11 21.84 -8.96
C LEU A 187 -0.16 22.03 -7.46
N MET A 188 -0.06 20.96 -6.67
CA MET A 188 -0.25 21.05 -5.22
C MET A 188 0.83 21.90 -4.55
N VAL A 189 2.10 21.74 -4.94
CA VAL A 189 3.20 22.60 -4.39
C VAL A 189 2.97 24.05 -4.78
N ALA A 190 2.54 24.32 -6.01
CA ALA A 190 2.20 25.67 -6.45
C ALA A 190 1.14 26.31 -5.54
N GLU A 191 0.04 25.61 -5.30
CA GLU A 191 -1.05 26.09 -4.41
C GLU A 191 -0.60 26.20 -2.95
N ILE A 192 0.13 25.20 -2.44
CA ILE A 192 0.61 25.21 -1.05
C ILE A 192 1.47 26.44 -0.77
N LEU A 193 2.37 26.77 -1.68
CA LEU A 193 3.37 27.84 -1.49
C LEU A 193 2.99 29.17 -2.14
N GLY A 194 1.84 29.24 -2.84
CA GLY A 194 1.41 30.44 -3.56
C GLY A 194 2.32 30.78 -4.74
N ILE A 195 2.78 29.77 -5.48
CA ILE A 195 3.65 29.92 -6.65
C ILE A 195 2.76 29.93 -7.90
N ASP A 196 2.64 31.08 -8.55
CA ASP A 196 1.80 31.33 -9.74
C ASP A 196 2.55 31.29 -11.07
N ASN A 197 3.86 31.13 -11.03
CA ASN A 197 4.76 31.22 -12.18
C ASN A 197 5.25 29.83 -12.69
N PHE A 198 4.69 28.73 -12.22
CA PHE A 198 4.99 27.40 -12.77
C PHE A 198 4.33 27.24 -14.16
N LYS A 199 5.15 26.77 -15.09
CA LYS A 199 4.69 26.34 -16.40
C LYS A 199 5.01 24.86 -16.59
N LEU A 200 3.97 24.04 -16.58
CA LEU A 200 4.10 22.61 -16.78
C LEU A 200 4.39 22.31 -18.26
N VAL A 201 5.47 21.57 -18.51
CA VAL A 201 5.81 21.03 -19.82
C VAL A 201 5.58 19.54 -19.75
N THR A 202 4.52 19.08 -20.43
CA THR A 202 4.01 17.70 -20.34
C THR A 202 4.60 16.80 -21.41
N GLY A 203 4.47 15.48 -21.22
CA GLY A 203 4.81 14.46 -22.19
C GLY A 203 6.13 13.71 -21.92
N TYR A 204 6.88 14.07 -20.88
CA TYR A 204 8.11 13.39 -20.52
C TYR A 204 7.85 12.02 -19.88
N LYS A 205 8.51 10.98 -20.38
CA LYS A 205 8.37 9.60 -19.91
C LYS A 205 9.69 9.06 -19.38
N GLY A 206 9.63 8.31 -18.27
CA GLY A 206 10.83 7.71 -17.67
C GLY A 206 11.88 8.78 -17.34
N ASN A 207 13.08 8.64 -17.86
CA ASN A 207 14.21 9.56 -17.64
C ASN A 207 14.30 10.74 -18.64
N GLU A 208 13.33 10.92 -19.51
CA GLU A 208 13.33 12.02 -20.48
C GLU A 208 13.34 13.39 -19.82
N ALA A 209 12.59 13.54 -18.70
CA ALA A 209 12.57 14.75 -17.89
C ALA A 209 13.97 15.07 -17.32
N ASP A 210 14.65 14.06 -16.78
CA ASP A 210 16.00 14.17 -16.23
C ASP A 210 16.97 14.67 -17.29
N MET A 211 16.94 14.06 -18.47
CA MET A 211 17.79 14.45 -19.60
C MET A 211 17.49 15.88 -20.07
N ALA A 212 16.23 16.30 -20.15
CA ALA A 212 15.84 17.64 -20.55
C ALA A 212 16.30 18.68 -19.50
N MET A 213 16.17 18.37 -18.22
CA MET A 213 16.67 19.21 -17.11
C MET A 213 18.21 19.33 -17.17
N MET A 214 18.94 18.24 -17.35
CA MET A 214 20.41 18.24 -17.51
C MET A 214 20.88 19.09 -18.71
N ARG A 215 20.11 19.10 -19.81
CA ARG A 215 20.39 19.96 -20.97
C ARG A 215 20.04 21.43 -20.71
N GLY A 216 19.25 21.72 -19.67
CA GLY A 216 18.77 23.07 -19.33
C GLY A 216 17.55 23.52 -20.14
N GLU A 217 16.81 22.55 -20.73
CA GLU A 217 15.55 22.78 -21.44
C GLU A 217 14.39 23.00 -20.45
N LEU A 218 14.53 22.45 -19.24
CA LEU A 218 13.62 22.60 -18.12
C LEU A 218 14.35 23.16 -16.90
N HIS A 219 13.62 23.91 -16.08
CA HIS A 219 14.17 24.46 -14.85
C HIS A 219 14.18 23.43 -13.72
N GLY A 220 13.14 22.59 -13.61
CA GLY A 220 13.06 21.62 -12.52
C GLY A 220 11.96 20.58 -12.71
N GLN A 221 11.83 19.74 -11.69
CA GLN A 221 10.77 18.74 -11.57
C GLN A 221 10.52 18.36 -10.11
N ILE A 222 9.32 17.86 -9.82
CA ILE A 222 9.00 17.22 -8.55
C ILE A 222 8.92 15.72 -8.78
N GLY A 223 9.81 14.98 -8.14
CA GLY A 223 9.96 13.55 -8.33
C GLY A 223 10.05 12.79 -7.02
N SER A 224 10.10 11.46 -7.12
CA SER A 224 10.46 10.56 -6.04
C SER A 224 11.89 10.86 -5.60
N PHE A 225 12.11 10.96 -4.29
CA PHE A 225 13.45 11.24 -3.77
C PHE A 225 14.44 10.13 -4.16
N THR A 226 14.04 8.87 -4.05
CA THR A 226 14.87 7.71 -4.44
C THR A 226 15.29 7.79 -5.91
N SER A 227 14.36 8.18 -6.81
CA SER A 227 14.67 8.32 -8.24
C SER A 227 15.57 9.52 -8.53
N MET A 228 15.46 10.60 -7.75
CA MET A 228 16.26 11.83 -7.94
C MET A 228 17.64 11.76 -7.26
N LYS A 229 17.80 10.89 -6.27
CA LYS A 229 19.05 10.79 -5.47
C LYS A 229 20.32 10.60 -6.33
N PRO A 230 20.35 9.74 -7.36
CA PRO A 230 21.53 9.63 -8.24
C PRO A 230 21.88 10.94 -8.94
N LEU A 231 20.88 11.69 -9.44
CA LEU A 231 21.11 12.98 -10.09
C LEU A 231 21.66 14.01 -9.11
N ILE A 232 21.12 14.02 -7.88
CA ILE A 232 21.58 14.93 -6.82
C ILE A 232 23.02 14.59 -6.43
N SER A 233 23.31 13.32 -6.20
CA SER A 233 24.67 12.85 -5.83
C SER A 233 25.72 13.10 -6.89
N ASN A 234 25.34 13.07 -8.16
CA ASN A 234 26.23 13.38 -9.30
C ASN A 234 26.37 14.89 -9.55
N GLY A 235 25.58 15.73 -8.89
CA GLY A 235 25.54 17.17 -9.15
C GLY A 235 24.76 17.59 -10.40
N ASP A 236 23.97 16.68 -10.97
CA ASP A 236 23.11 16.91 -12.14
C ASP A 236 21.77 17.55 -11.77
N ALA A 237 21.43 17.57 -10.48
CA ALA A 237 20.25 18.21 -9.92
C ALA A 237 20.54 18.82 -8.55
N ILE A 238 19.89 19.93 -8.22
CA ILE A 238 19.98 20.61 -6.93
C ILE A 238 18.62 20.44 -6.21
N PRO A 239 18.57 19.77 -5.05
CA PRO A 239 17.33 19.67 -4.25
C PRO A 239 17.08 21.03 -3.58
N ILE A 240 15.86 21.57 -3.72
CA ILE A 240 15.49 22.88 -3.17
C ILE A 240 14.30 22.82 -2.21
N LEU A 241 13.56 21.70 -2.18
CA LEU A 241 12.46 21.46 -1.23
C LEU A 241 12.27 19.96 -1.02
N MET A 242 12.26 19.52 0.23
CA MET A 242 11.86 18.18 0.60
C MET A 242 10.36 18.15 0.95
N ILE A 243 9.64 17.21 0.38
CA ILE A 243 8.20 17.02 0.59
C ILE A 243 8.02 15.68 1.30
N ASN A 244 8.06 15.74 2.62
CA ASN A 244 8.05 14.58 3.50
C ASN A 244 7.48 14.94 4.88
N ASN A 245 7.10 13.93 5.65
CA ASN A 245 6.64 14.11 7.04
C ASN A 245 7.77 14.38 8.04
N LYS A 246 9.02 14.12 7.64
CA LYS A 246 10.23 14.33 8.45
C LYS A 246 11.32 14.98 7.60
N ARG A 247 12.27 15.67 8.26
CA ARG A 247 13.51 16.05 7.59
C ARG A 247 14.28 14.81 7.14
N VAL A 248 15.02 14.94 6.06
CA VAL A 248 15.96 13.92 5.58
C VAL A 248 17.35 14.36 6.06
N ASP A 249 17.94 13.64 6.98
CA ASP A 249 19.20 14.02 7.66
C ASP A 249 20.34 14.30 6.68
N GLU A 250 20.44 13.52 5.61
CA GLU A 250 21.44 13.68 4.55
C GLU A 250 21.32 15.04 3.81
N TYR A 251 20.14 15.67 3.86
CA TYR A 251 19.82 16.95 3.23
C TYR A 251 19.23 17.95 4.22
N ALA A 252 19.85 18.07 5.39
CA ALA A 252 19.39 18.94 6.49
C ALA A 252 19.32 20.42 6.11
N ASP A 253 20.11 20.86 5.11
CA ASP A 253 20.09 22.23 4.62
C ASP A 253 18.96 22.52 3.63
N VAL A 254 18.26 21.49 3.14
CA VAL A 254 17.11 21.64 2.24
C VAL A 254 15.85 21.79 3.08
N PRO A 255 15.05 22.85 2.92
CA PRO A 255 13.84 23.06 3.71
C PRO A 255 12.83 21.92 3.47
N ASN A 256 12.12 21.55 4.54
CA ASN A 256 10.97 20.66 4.45
C ASN A 256 9.71 21.48 4.16
N ILE A 257 8.78 20.92 3.38
CA ILE A 257 7.55 21.62 2.98
C ILE A 257 6.79 22.20 4.18
N PHE A 258 6.72 21.49 5.32
CA PHE A 258 6.00 21.96 6.51
C PHE A 258 6.65 23.15 7.20
N GLU A 259 7.91 23.46 6.93
CA GLU A 259 8.62 24.60 7.52
C GLU A 259 8.26 25.93 6.84
N ILE A 260 7.82 25.84 5.58
CA ILE A 260 7.50 27.00 4.75
C ILE A 260 6.03 27.06 4.32
N THR A 261 5.22 26.06 4.69
CA THR A 261 3.79 26.00 4.36
C THR A 261 2.98 26.97 5.22
N PRO A 262 2.21 27.91 4.63
CA PRO A 262 1.26 28.74 5.36
C PRO A 262 0.18 27.91 6.06
N GLU A 263 -0.33 28.38 7.22
CA GLU A 263 -1.37 27.68 7.99
C GLU A 263 -2.61 27.33 7.13
N LYS A 264 -3.01 28.25 6.23
CA LYS A 264 -4.17 28.08 5.36
C LYS A 264 -4.05 26.85 4.45
N THR A 265 -2.86 26.54 3.97
CA THR A 265 -2.59 25.46 3.00
C THR A 265 -2.03 24.19 3.62
N LYS A 266 -1.84 24.15 4.95
CA LYS A 266 -1.41 22.95 5.68
C LYS A 266 -2.27 21.71 5.43
N PRO A 267 -3.62 21.79 5.33
CA PRO A 267 -4.42 20.61 4.99
C PRO A 267 -4.05 19.99 3.65
N LEU A 268 -3.77 20.80 2.62
CA LEU A 268 -3.32 20.31 1.31
C LEU A 268 -1.90 19.70 1.39
N ALA A 269 -0.99 20.31 2.17
CA ALA A 269 0.35 19.75 2.39
C ALA A 269 0.28 18.40 3.12
N ASN A 270 -0.56 18.27 4.15
CA ASN A 270 -0.80 17.01 4.84
C ASN A 270 -1.35 15.94 3.89
N PHE A 271 -2.33 16.28 3.07
CA PHE A 271 -2.88 15.37 2.05
C PHE A 271 -1.78 14.92 1.08
N MET A 272 -1.01 15.83 0.52
CA MET A 272 0.08 15.53 -0.41
C MET A 272 1.13 14.59 0.21
N VAL A 273 1.59 14.90 1.43
CA VAL A 273 2.61 14.12 2.14
C VAL A 273 2.08 12.74 2.54
N SER A 274 0.82 12.64 2.99
CA SER A 274 0.23 11.36 3.38
C SER A 274 0.23 10.32 2.25
N GLN A 275 0.09 10.76 1.01
CA GLN A 275 0.19 9.87 -0.16
C GLN A 275 1.61 9.30 -0.35
N GLY A 276 2.65 9.94 0.21
CA GLY A 276 4.01 9.42 0.24
C GLY A 276 4.17 8.16 1.09
N LEU A 277 3.22 7.88 1.98
CA LEU A 277 3.19 6.65 2.79
C LEU A 277 2.70 5.43 2.00
N ILE A 278 2.13 5.61 0.79
CA ILE A 278 1.55 4.55 -0.04
C ILE A 278 2.21 4.57 -1.42
N THR A 279 3.49 4.23 -1.50
CA THR A 279 4.22 4.51 -2.76
C THR A 279 4.22 3.36 -3.75
N ARG A 280 4.25 2.14 -3.27
CA ARG A 280 4.17 0.90 -4.08
C ARG A 280 3.08 -0.01 -3.52
N PRO A 281 1.79 0.42 -3.64
CA PRO A 281 0.68 -0.34 -3.09
C PRO A 281 0.38 -1.60 -3.89
N PHE A 282 -0.14 -2.60 -3.18
CA PHE A 282 -0.67 -3.84 -3.75
C PHE A 282 -2.08 -4.08 -3.22
N ALA A 283 -3.01 -4.33 -4.12
CA ALA A 283 -4.39 -4.59 -3.80
C ALA A 283 -5.03 -5.58 -4.78
N GLY A 284 -6.02 -6.31 -4.30
CA GLY A 284 -6.91 -7.13 -5.12
C GLY A 284 -8.27 -6.47 -5.32
N PRO A 285 -9.20 -7.14 -6.05
CA PRO A 285 -10.58 -6.68 -6.20
C PRO A 285 -11.27 -6.55 -4.84
N PRO A 286 -12.41 -5.85 -4.76
CA PRO A 286 -13.28 -5.88 -3.59
C PRO A 286 -13.71 -7.32 -3.25
N ASP A 287 -14.02 -7.55 -1.97
CA ASP A 287 -14.68 -8.76 -1.47
C ASP A 287 -13.89 -10.08 -1.66
N ILE A 288 -12.57 -10.04 -1.71
CA ILE A 288 -11.77 -11.27 -1.57
C ILE A 288 -12.13 -11.92 -0.23
N PRO A 289 -12.45 -13.23 -0.18
CA PRO A 289 -12.70 -13.95 1.07
C PRO A 289 -11.58 -13.70 2.10
N GLN A 290 -11.95 -13.39 3.34
CA GLN A 290 -11.02 -12.93 4.35
C GLN A 290 -9.89 -13.91 4.62
N ASP A 291 -10.19 -15.22 4.64
CA ASP A 291 -9.19 -16.28 4.81
C ASP A 291 -8.11 -16.27 3.71
N ARG A 292 -8.48 -15.96 2.47
CA ARG A 292 -7.56 -15.85 1.33
C ARG A 292 -6.77 -14.53 1.39
N LEU A 293 -7.44 -13.43 1.74
CA LEU A 293 -6.79 -12.14 1.90
C LEU A 293 -5.74 -12.17 3.02
N ASP A 294 -6.05 -12.83 4.14
CA ASP A 294 -5.12 -12.97 5.26
C ASP A 294 -3.86 -13.76 4.85
N ILE A 295 -4.02 -14.83 4.07
CA ILE A 295 -2.88 -15.59 3.54
C ILE A 295 -2.03 -14.72 2.59
N LEU A 296 -2.64 -13.93 1.71
CA LEU A 296 -1.92 -13.03 0.80
C LEU A 296 -1.19 -11.93 1.56
N ARG A 297 -1.83 -11.31 2.56
CA ARG A 297 -1.23 -10.30 3.45
C ARG A 297 -0.02 -10.87 4.18
N GLU A 298 -0.20 -12.04 4.81
CA GLU A 298 0.89 -12.71 5.52
C GLU A 298 2.08 -13.04 4.60
N ALA A 299 1.81 -13.56 3.38
CA ALA A 299 2.83 -13.86 2.39
C ALA A 299 3.55 -12.59 1.93
N PHE A 300 2.82 -11.51 1.68
CA PHE A 300 3.38 -10.21 1.30
C PHE A 300 4.27 -9.62 2.41
N GLU A 301 3.78 -9.60 3.65
CA GLU A 301 4.54 -9.09 4.80
C GLU A 301 5.80 -9.90 5.08
N LYS A 302 5.71 -11.24 5.06
CA LYS A 302 6.86 -12.12 5.22
C LYS A 302 7.89 -11.91 4.12
N SER A 303 7.43 -11.68 2.89
CA SER A 303 8.30 -11.39 1.76
C SER A 303 9.06 -10.08 1.96
N CYS A 304 8.38 -9.01 2.37
CA CYS A 304 9.01 -7.71 2.62
C CYS A 304 10.00 -7.73 3.81
N LYS A 305 9.87 -8.70 4.71
CA LYS A 305 10.76 -8.92 5.86
C LYS A 305 11.82 -9.99 5.61
N ASP A 306 11.79 -10.66 4.45
CA ASP A 306 12.71 -11.74 4.09
C ASP A 306 14.15 -11.19 3.89
N PRO A 307 15.16 -11.71 4.59
CA PRO A 307 16.53 -11.24 4.47
C PRO A 307 17.10 -11.31 3.05
N ASP A 308 16.69 -12.33 2.27
CA ASP A 308 17.15 -12.48 0.90
C ASP A 308 16.51 -11.43 -0.01
N LEU A 309 15.22 -11.09 0.19
CA LEU A 309 14.57 -10.00 -0.51
C LEU A 309 15.25 -8.67 -0.19
N LEU A 310 15.53 -8.40 1.09
CA LEU A 310 16.19 -7.16 1.50
C LEU A 310 17.58 -7.03 0.91
N ALA A 311 18.35 -8.13 0.86
CA ALA A 311 19.66 -8.15 0.23
C ALA A 311 19.59 -7.93 -1.30
N ASP A 312 18.58 -8.49 -1.97
CA ASP A 312 18.37 -8.25 -3.40
C ASP A 312 17.88 -6.82 -3.67
N ALA A 313 17.02 -6.26 -2.82
CA ALA A 313 16.59 -4.86 -2.89
C ALA A 313 17.78 -3.91 -2.76
N GLU A 314 18.69 -4.14 -1.81
CA GLU A 314 19.90 -3.34 -1.61
C GLU A 314 20.79 -3.35 -2.87
N LYS A 315 21.01 -4.51 -3.48
CA LYS A 315 21.77 -4.63 -4.76
C LYS A 315 21.14 -3.87 -5.92
N MET A 316 19.81 -3.68 -5.86
CA MET A 316 19.03 -2.98 -6.88
C MET A 316 18.81 -1.50 -6.52
N ASP A 317 19.40 -1.01 -5.44
CA ASP A 317 19.20 0.35 -4.88
C ASP A 317 17.71 0.66 -4.61
N LEU A 318 16.99 -0.35 -4.08
CA LEU A 318 15.57 -0.23 -3.72
C LEU A 318 15.42 -0.17 -2.21
N THR A 319 14.59 0.76 -1.74
CA THR A 319 14.20 0.85 -0.32
C THR A 319 12.98 -0.01 -0.06
N ILE A 320 13.02 -0.85 0.96
CA ILE A 320 11.86 -1.61 1.45
C ILE A 320 11.48 -1.07 2.83
N GLU A 321 10.27 -0.54 2.92
CA GLU A 321 9.65 -0.05 4.15
C GLU A 321 8.19 -0.47 4.12
N LEU A 322 7.91 -1.61 4.72
CA LEU A 322 6.58 -2.23 4.69
C LEU A 322 5.54 -1.38 5.42
N ILE A 323 4.44 -1.11 4.75
CA ILE A 323 3.16 -0.69 5.33
C ILE A 323 2.17 -1.83 5.15
N THR A 324 1.51 -2.26 6.22
CA THR A 324 0.58 -3.41 6.18
C THR A 324 -0.68 -3.12 5.37
N GLY A 325 -1.43 -4.17 5.02
CA GLY A 325 -2.66 -4.03 4.24
C GLY A 325 -3.71 -3.20 4.98
N GLU A 326 -3.86 -3.40 6.28
CA GLU A 326 -4.77 -2.66 7.13
C GLU A 326 -4.39 -1.17 7.24
N GLU A 327 -3.09 -0.89 7.39
CA GLU A 327 -2.59 0.49 7.43
C GLU A 327 -2.80 1.20 6.10
N VAL A 328 -2.54 0.55 4.96
CA VAL A 328 -2.81 1.12 3.63
C VAL A 328 -4.31 1.36 3.44
N GLU A 329 -5.16 0.41 3.84
CA GLU A 329 -6.62 0.56 3.76
C GLU A 329 -7.11 1.78 4.54
N GLN A 330 -6.59 1.99 5.77
CA GLN A 330 -6.94 3.15 6.58
C GLN A 330 -6.42 4.44 5.94
N LEU A 331 -5.16 4.49 5.50
CA LEU A 331 -4.58 5.65 4.83
C LEU A 331 -5.36 6.06 3.57
N VAL A 332 -5.82 5.09 2.78
CA VAL A 332 -6.63 5.35 1.58
C VAL A 332 -8.01 5.89 1.96
N LYS A 333 -8.68 5.30 2.95
CA LYS A 333 -9.97 5.80 3.45
C LYS A 333 -9.84 7.22 3.96
N ASP A 334 -8.81 7.51 4.74
CA ASP A 334 -8.54 8.86 5.26
C ASP A 334 -8.27 9.85 4.12
N ALA A 335 -7.49 9.45 3.12
CA ALA A 335 -7.19 10.28 1.96
C ALA A 335 -8.44 10.58 1.10
N LEU A 336 -9.37 9.65 0.98
CA LEU A 336 -10.62 9.83 0.24
C LEU A 336 -11.69 10.59 1.04
N ASN A 337 -11.62 10.57 2.36
CA ASN A 337 -12.59 11.21 3.26
C ASN A 337 -12.10 12.59 3.77
N GLN A 338 -11.61 13.42 2.84
CA GLN A 338 -11.16 14.77 3.17
C GLN A 338 -12.35 15.74 3.34
N PRO A 339 -12.17 16.87 4.05
CA PRO A 339 -13.17 17.93 4.12
C PRO A 339 -13.63 18.39 2.73
N PRO A 340 -14.92 18.74 2.55
CA PRO A 340 -15.47 19.12 1.24
C PRO A 340 -14.68 20.26 0.57
N GLU A 341 -14.21 21.23 1.33
CA GLU A 341 -13.43 22.36 0.83
C GLU A 341 -12.09 21.92 0.24
N LEU A 342 -11.44 20.92 0.85
CA LEU A 342 -10.19 20.38 0.34
C LEU A 342 -10.43 19.51 -0.90
N ILE A 343 -11.53 18.74 -0.92
CA ILE A 343 -11.92 17.96 -2.10
C ILE A 343 -12.16 18.88 -3.30
N GLU A 344 -12.91 19.98 -3.11
CA GLU A 344 -13.17 20.92 -4.20
C GLU A 344 -11.89 21.61 -4.67
N LEU A 345 -10.99 21.99 -3.75
CA LEU A 345 -9.68 22.54 -4.11
C LEU A 345 -8.86 21.55 -4.94
N ILE A 346 -8.79 20.27 -4.53
CA ILE A 346 -8.08 19.23 -5.29
C ILE A 346 -8.68 19.06 -6.69
N LYS A 347 -10.01 19.04 -6.81
CA LYS A 347 -10.70 18.97 -8.11
C LYS A 347 -10.37 20.17 -9.00
N GLU A 348 -10.38 21.38 -8.44
CA GLU A 348 -10.06 22.60 -9.19
C GLU A 348 -8.61 22.56 -9.70
N LEU A 349 -7.65 22.21 -8.84
CA LEU A 349 -6.24 22.11 -9.20
C LEU A 349 -5.94 21.05 -10.27
N THR A 350 -6.74 19.98 -10.34
CA THR A 350 -6.50 18.86 -11.25
C THR A 350 -7.44 18.83 -12.45
N LYS A 351 -8.28 19.86 -12.59
CA LYS A 351 -9.17 20.01 -13.74
C LYS A 351 -8.35 20.24 -15.01
N GLU A 352 -8.63 19.47 -16.04
CA GLU A 352 -8.06 19.72 -17.38
C GLU A 352 -8.57 21.05 -17.91
N GLU A 353 -7.66 21.91 -18.39
CA GLU A 353 -8.00 23.10 -19.17
C GLU A 353 -8.44 22.74 -20.59
#